data_9a5e979aae1b85c2bb613376ebe32093
#
_entry.id   9a5e979aae1b85c2bb613376ebe32093
#
_cell.length_a   1.000
_cell.length_b   1.000
_cell.length_c   1.000
_cell.angle_alpha   90.00
_cell.angle_beta   90.00
_cell.angle_gamma   90.00
#
_symmetry.space_group_name_H-M   'P 1'
#
loop_
_entity.id
_entity.type
_entity.pdbx_description
1 polymer ?
#
loop_
_entity_poly.entity_id
_entity_poly.type
_entity_poly.pdbx_seq_one_letter_code
_entity_poly.pdbx_strand_id
1 'polypeptide(L)'
;NFKYEADIVRALGKIVKNGHLTKGFKPVHWCTECSSALAEAEVEYKDKGSDTVDVAFNVVGDFFGKDKPVSLIIWTTTPWTLPANEAVSLHPDLDYALVDVGKVLYIMSEDLLESSLERYGVKDFKKISKIYKGSELEGIMLQHPFYDKQVPVILGEHVTTETGTGAVHTAPAHGQDDYVVGLQYNLPVECPVDGRGVFIESTEGVAGEFIFKANATIIDLLKNQGTLVKHEPITHSYPHCWRHKTPVIFRATPQWFVSMTQKNLRDKVNDEILNVKWIPNWGQKRIELMVGNRPDWCISRQRYWGSPITLFINKNTGELHPDTENLFEVVAKKIELEGIEAWFKLKAEDVLGSEAKDYEKTTDTLDVWFDSGVSHYAVLKASDYLSDVADMYLEGSDQHRGWFQSSLLTSCAINERAPYKQVLTHGFTVDQNGHKMSKSLGNVIPPQKVVNSLGADILRLWIGSTDYSGEMTVSDEILNRSADSYRRIRNTMRFMLANMQGFDPKNDLVDINNMLVLDRWIVSKTHDLQQQVINEYDNYNFHFVMKAI
;
A
#
# COMPACT_ATOMS: atom_id res chain seq x y z
N ASN A 1 -14.27 -9.69 -20.84
CA ASN A 1 -13.84 -9.53 -22.23
C ASN A 1 -12.49 -10.22 -22.43
N PHE A 2 -12.46 -11.32 -23.19
CA PHE A 2 -11.28 -12.15 -23.38
C PHE A 2 -10.10 -11.38 -24.02
N LYS A 3 -10.40 -10.41 -24.89
CA LYS A 3 -9.35 -9.54 -25.44
C LYS A 3 -8.67 -8.71 -24.33
N TYR A 4 -9.43 -8.18 -23.38
CA TYR A 4 -8.87 -7.45 -22.24
C TYR A 4 -7.98 -8.36 -21.37
N GLU A 5 -8.42 -9.59 -21.11
CA GLU A 5 -7.66 -10.60 -20.36
C GLU A 5 -6.34 -10.94 -21.07
N ALA A 6 -6.37 -11.10 -22.39
CA ALA A 6 -5.17 -11.33 -23.19
C ALA A 6 -4.22 -10.12 -23.17
N ASP A 7 -4.76 -8.89 -23.19
CA ASP A 7 -3.97 -7.67 -23.17
C ASP A 7 -3.31 -7.43 -21.78
N ILE A 8 -3.92 -7.90 -20.68
CA ILE A 8 -3.24 -7.96 -19.36
C ILE A 8 -1.99 -8.85 -19.45
N VAL A 9 -2.11 -10.04 -20.07
CA VAL A 9 -1.00 -10.96 -20.25
C VAL A 9 0.10 -10.35 -21.14
N ARG A 10 -0.27 -9.68 -22.23
CA ARG A 10 0.68 -8.94 -23.10
C ARG A 10 1.39 -7.81 -22.35
N ALA A 11 0.65 -7.07 -21.51
CA ALA A 11 1.23 -6.00 -20.68
C ALA A 11 2.28 -6.58 -19.73
N LEU A 12 1.99 -7.71 -19.07
CA LEU A 12 2.99 -8.42 -18.26
C LEU A 12 4.22 -8.80 -19.10
N GLY A 13 4.00 -9.34 -20.31
CA GLY A 13 5.08 -9.69 -21.23
C GLY A 13 5.97 -8.50 -21.59
N LYS A 14 5.40 -7.28 -21.72
CA LYS A 14 6.19 -6.05 -21.94
C LYS A 14 7.04 -5.69 -20.73
N ILE A 15 6.51 -5.82 -19.53
CA ILE A 15 7.23 -5.56 -18.27
C ILE A 15 8.40 -6.54 -18.11
N VAL A 16 8.18 -7.83 -18.46
CA VAL A 16 9.23 -8.85 -18.47
C VAL A 16 10.31 -8.51 -19.49
N LYS A 17 9.91 -8.18 -20.73
CA LYS A 17 10.84 -7.79 -21.82
C LYS A 17 11.70 -6.60 -21.44
N ASN A 18 11.13 -5.62 -20.75
CA ASN A 18 11.84 -4.40 -20.31
C ASN A 18 12.72 -4.64 -19.07
N GLY A 19 12.71 -5.86 -18.50
CA GLY A 19 13.57 -6.28 -17.40
C GLY A 19 13.15 -5.77 -16.03
N HIS A 20 11.86 -5.52 -15.83
CA HIS A 20 11.34 -5.05 -14.53
C HIS A 20 10.80 -6.18 -13.65
N LEU A 21 10.59 -7.41 -14.18
CA LEU A 21 10.12 -8.55 -13.39
C LEU A 21 11.27 -9.27 -12.71
N THR A 22 11.12 -9.56 -11.42
CA THR A 22 12.07 -10.33 -10.61
C THR A 22 11.36 -11.41 -9.82
N LYS A 23 12.01 -12.56 -9.63
CA LYS A 23 11.62 -13.56 -8.65
C LYS A 23 12.45 -13.34 -7.38
N GLY A 24 11.82 -13.35 -6.21
CA GLY A 24 12.52 -13.14 -4.95
C GLY A 24 11.91 -13.92 -3.80
N PHE A 25 12.73 -14.27 -2.83
CA PHE A 25 12.34 -14.83 -1.55
C PHE A 25 12.42 -13.71 -0.52
N LYS A 26 11.32 -12.99 -0.32
CA LYS A 26 11.27 -11.76 0.50
C LYS A 26 10.05 -11.81 1.43
N PRO A 27 10.10 -11.16 2.61
CA PRO A 27 8.93 -10.99 3.43
C PRO A 27 7.88 -10.12 2.73
N VAL A 28 6.69 -10.64 2.62
CA VAL A 28 5.51 -9.96 2.07
C VAL A 28 4.37 -9.99 3.09
N HIS A 29 3.43 -9.06 2.97
CA HIS A 29 2.18 -9.19 3.70
C HIS A 29 1.50 -10.51 3.31
N TRP A 30 1.17 -11.32 4.30
CA TRP A 30 0.59 -12.64 4.11
C TRP A 30 -0.68 -12.82 4.94
N CYS A 31 -1.75 -13.19 4.28
CA CYS A 31 -3.00 -13.56 4.96
C CYS A 31 -3.06 -15.07 5.14
N THR A 32 -3.08 -15.53 6.37
CA THR A 32 -3.12 -16.97 6.73
C THR A 32 -4.44 -17.63 6.31
N GLU A 33 -5.55 -16.88 6.29
CA GLU A 33 -6.86 -17.38 5.84
C GLU A 33 -6.93 -17.52 4.31
N CYS A 34 -6.36 -16.55 3.56
CA CYS A 34 -6.24 -16.67 2.11
C CYS A 34 -5.16 -17.66 1.70
N SER A 35 -4.19 -17.93 2.56
CA SER A 35 -2.91 -18.57 2.22
C SER A 35 -2.25 -17.92 1.00
N SER A 36 -2.23 -16.58 0.98
CA SER A 36 -1.76 -15.80 -0.18
C SER A 36 -1.10 -14.50 0.25
N ALA A 37 -0.14 -14.06 -0.58
CA ALA A 37 0.45 -12.74 -0.49
C ALA A 37 -0.60 -11.63 -0.71
N LEU A 38 -0.36 -10.47 -0.11
CA LEU A 38 -1.15 -9.25 -0.25
C LEU A 38 -0.23 -8.09 -0.67
N ALA A 39 -0.76 -7.17 -1.48
CA ALA A 39 -0.15 -5.87 -1.68
C ALA A 39 -0.53 -4.92 -0.53
N GLU A 40 0.21 -3.82 -0.38
CA GLU A 40 -0.06 -2.80 0.62
C GLU A 40 -1.50 -2.23 0.53
N ALA A 41 -2.03 -2.09 -0.69
CA ALA A 41 -3.41 -1.63 -0.93
C ALA A 41 -4.50 -2.64 -0.50
N GLU A 42 -4.12 -3.88 -0.18
CA GLU A 42 -5.02 -4.93 0.30
C GLU A 42 -4.96 -5.08 1.84
N VAL A 43 -4.28 -4.15 2.53
CA VAL A 43 -4.12 -4.15 3.99
C VAL A 43 -4.86 -2.96 4.59
N GLU A 44 -5.64 -3.23 5.64
CA GLU A 44 -6.33 -2.23 6.46
C GLU A 44 -5.73 -2.25 7.87
N TYR A 45 -5.67 -1.10 8.53
CA TYR A 45 -5.18 -1.02 9.89
C TYR A 45 -6.34 -0.92 10.89
N LYS A 46 -6.27 -1.74 11.95
CA LYS A 46 -7.26 -1.79 13.04
C LYS A 46 -6.55 -2.01 14.36
N ASP A 47 -7.16 -1.53 15.44
CA ASP A 47 -6.67 -1.80 16.77
C ASP A 47 -6.76 -3.29 17.11
N LYS A 48 -5.66 -3.85 17.64
CA LYS A 48 -5.53 -5.25 18.06
C LYS A 48 -4.81 -5.31 19.39
N GLY A 49 -5.36 -6.11 20.29
CA GLY A 49 -4.63 -6.56 21.50
C GLY A 49 -3.53 -7.55 21.15
N SER A 50 -2.34 -7.31 21.63
CA SER A 50 -1.16 -8.16 21.44
C SER A 50 -0.40 -8.31 22.75
N ASP A 51 0.38 -9.39 22.86
CA ASP A 51 1.35 -9.54 23.94
C ASP A 51 2.63 -8.82 23.60
N THR A 52 3.22 -8.10 24.55
CA THR A 52 4.58 -7.58 24.43
C THR A 52 5.50 -8.32 25.41
N VAL A 53 6.72 -8.57 24.95
CA VAL A 53 7.75 -9.18 25.80
C VAL A 53 9.04 -8.37 25.74
N ASP A 54 9.63 -8.14 26.92
CA ASP A 54 11.03 -7.73 27.04
C ASP A 54 11.86 -8.98 27.32
N VAL A 55 12.88 -9.23 26.49
CA VAL A 55 13.64 -10.47 26.49
C VAL A 55 15.12 -10.20 26.63
N ALA A 56 15.77 -10.94 27.52
CA ALA A 56 17.21 -10.89 27.76
C ALA A 56 17.95 -11.83 26.80
N PHE A 57 18.85 -11.29 26.01
CA PHE A 57 19.82 -11.99 25.20
C PHE A 57 21.17 -11.93 25.93
N ASN A 58 21.64 -13.05 26.45
CA ASN A 58 22.86 -13.08 27.23
C ASN A 58 24.10 -12.92 26.34
N VAL A 59 25.01 -12.04 26.74
CA VAL A 59 26.29 -11.82 26.04
C VAL A 59 27.17 -13.04 26.20
N VAL A 60 27.73 -13.55 25.11
CA VAL A 60 28.67 -14.66 25.10
C VAL A 60 30.10 -14.13 25.24
N GLY A 61 30.88 -14.69 26.16
CA GLY A 61 32.24 -14.26 26.42
C GLY A 61 32.35 -13.06 27.38
N ASP A 62 33.54 -12.53 27.50
CA ASP A 62 33.91 -11.48 28.50
C ASP A 62 34.19 -10.12 27.83
N PHE A 63 33.32 -9.68 26.93
CA PHE A 63 33.48 -8.39 26.24
C PHE A 63 33.56 -7.20 27.20
N PHE A 64 32.82 -7.22 28.28
CA PHE A 64 32.71 -6.12 29.22
C PHE A 64 33.67 -6.16 30.40
N GLY A 65 34.42 -7.27 30.60
CA GLY A 65 35.31 -7.45 31.74
C GLY A 65 34.57 -7.36 33.07
N LYS A 66 33.40 -7.99 33.20
CA LYS A 66 32.55 -7.92 34.39
C LYS A 66 32.36 -9.28 35.03
N ASP A 67 32.32 -9.29 36.35
CA ASP A 67 32.09 -10.52 37.15
C ASP A 67 30.63 -11.02 37.09
N LYS A 68 29.71 -10.18 36.63
CA LYS A 68 28.28 -10.50 36.50
C LYS A 68 27.90 -10.79 35.05
N PRO A 69 26.93 -11.68 34.81
CA PRO A 69 26.35 -11.88 33.50
C PRO A 69 25.81 -10.56 32.90
N VAL A 70 26.01 -10.37 31.61
CA VAL A 70 25.53 -9.19 30.86
C VAL A 70 24.47 -9.63 29.86
N SER A 71 23.36 -8.94 29.78
CA SER A 71 22.26 -9.22 28.85
C SER A 71 21.87 -7.97 28.08
N LEU A 72 21.74 -8.08 26.78
CA LEU A 72 21.11 -7.07 25.93
C LEU A 72 19.60 -7.30 25.94
N ILE A 73 18.83 -6.27 26.27
CA ILE A 73 17.36 -6.40 26.39
C ILE A 73 16.69 -5.88 25.13
N ILE A 74 15.89 -6.75 24.50
CA ILE A 74 15.01 -6.37 23.39
C ILE A 74 13.57 -6.27 23.83
N TRP A 75 12.76 -5.54 23.05
CA TRP A 75 11.31 -5.49 23.22
C TRP A 75 10.63 -5.83 21.90
N THR A 76 9.56 -6.64 21.95
CA THR A 76 8.77 -6.97 20.75
C THR A 76 7.29 -7.12 21.06
N THR A 77 6.43 -6.78 20.09
CA THR A 77 4.97 -7.00 20.09
C THR A 77 4.57 -8.32 19.41
N THR A 78 5.54 -9.05 18.88
CA THR A 78 5.32 -10.28 18.10
C THR A 78 6.21 -11.42 18.64
N PRO A 79 5.94 -11.97 19.84
CA PRO A 79 6.75 -13.06 20.42
C PRO A 79 6.92 -14.25 19.48
N TRP A 80 5.94 -14.53 18.64
CA TRP A 80 5.96 -15.63 17.66
C TRP A 80 7.07 -15.52 16.62
N THR A 81 7.74 -14.35 16.45
CA THR A 81 8.87 -14.21 15.52
C THR A 81 10.21 -14.59 16.14
N LEU A 82 10.29 -14.74 17.47
CA LEU A 82 11.53 -15.12 18.17
C LEU A 82 12.14 -16.45 17.70
N PRO A 83 11.36 -17.51 17.36
CA PRO A 83 11.94 -18.73 16.80
C PRO A 83 12.74 -18.53 15.51
N ALA A 84 12.47 -17.45 14.77
CA ALA A 84 13.18 -17.09 13.53
C ALA A 84 14.26 -16.00 13.74
N ASN A 85 14.64 -15.71 14.97
CA ASN A 85 15.66 -14.72 15.29
C ASN A 85 17.04 -15.10 14.74
N GLU A 86 17.70 -14.16 14.05
CA GLU A 86 19.04 -14.33 13.47
C GLU A 86 20.06 -13.29 13.99
N ALA A 87 19.60 -12.17 14.57
CA ALA A 87 20.45 -11.13 15.11
C ALA A 87 19.69 -10.23 16.09
N VAL A 88 20.39 -9.32 16.74
CA VAL A 88 19.82 -8.15 17.41
C VAL A 88 20.39 -6.89 16.80
N SER A 89 19.51 -6.00 16.30
CA SER A 89 19.88 -4.73 15.68
C SER A 89 19.96 -3.60 16.69
N LEU A 90 21.04 -2.82 16.63
CA LEU A 90 21.24 -1.56 17.36
C LEU A 90 21.40 -0.40 16.36
N HIS A 91 21.05 0.81 16.76
CA HIS A 91 21.36 1.98 15.96
C HIS A 91 22.84 2.38 16.15
N PRO A 92 23.60 2.65 15.10
CA PRO A 92 25.04 2.93 15.20
C PRO A 92 25.37 4.11 16.11
N ASP A 93 24.55 5.18 16.07
CA ASP A 93 24.83 6.45 16.74
C ASP A 93 24.12 6.62 18.09
N LEU A 94 23.21 5.70 18.49
CA LEU A 94 22.58 5.75 19.79
C LEU A 94 23.53 5.36 20.91
N ASP A 95 23.29 5.95 22.08
CA ASP A 95 24.00 5.66 23.31
C ASP A 95 23.37 4.50 24.08
N TYR A 96 24.17 3.51 24.43
CA TYR A 96 23.75 2.33 25.20
C TYR A 96 24.44 2.31 26.56
N ALA A 97 23.62 2.23 27.60
CA ALA A 97 24.08 2.19 28.97
C ALA A 97 24.13 0.76 29.51
N LEU A 98 25.17 0.46 30.29
CA LEU A 98 25.29 -0.76 31.07
C LEU A 98 24.81 -0.49 32.48
N VAL A 99 23.82 -1.24 32.97
CA VAL A 99 23.11 -0.99 34.22
C VAL A 99 23.11 -2.24 35.10
N ASP A 100 23.55 -2.08 36.35
CA ASP A 100 23.51 -3.14 37.37
C ASP A 100 22.13 -3.16 38.04
N VAL A 101 21.40 -4.25 37.82
CA VAL A 101 20.06 -4.48 38.40
C VAL A 101 20.11 -5.57 39.51
N GLY A 102 21.29 -5.79 40.07
CA GLY A 102 21.53 -6.74 41.16
C GLY A 102 22.27 -8.00 40.74
N LYS A 103 21.62 -9.01 40.18
CA LYS A 103 22.26 -10.28 39.79
C LYS A 103 22.88 -10.25 38.40
N VAL A 104 22.42 -9.34 37.53
CA VAL A 104 22.78 -9.23 36.12
C VAL A 104 22.97 -7.78 35.73
N LEU A 105 23.72 -7.54 34.66
CA LEU A 105 23.87 -6.23 34.05
C LEU A 105 23.01 -6.18 32.77
N TYR A 106 22.22 -5.15 32.61
CA TYR A 106 21.42 -4.94 31.40
C TYR A 106 22.06 -3.89 30.49
N ILE A 107 21.99 -4.12 29.18
CA ILE A 107 22.31 -3.15 28.14
C ILE A 107 21.02 -2.73 27.47
N MET A 108 20.78 -1.43 27.37
CA MET A 108 19.68 -0.81 26.63
C MET A 108 20.01 0.63 26.28
N SER A 109 19.27 1.23 25.36
CA SER A 109 19.46 2.64 25.02
C SER A 109 19.36 3.52 26.25
N GLU A 110 20.25 4.53 26.34
CA GLU A 110 20.27 5.48 27.44
C GLU A 110 18.97 6.25 27.55
N ASP A 111 18.38 6.67 26.40
CA ASP A 111 17.14 7.44 26.32
C ASP A 111 15.93 6.67 26.86
N LEU A 112 15.92 5.35 26.75
CA LEU A 112 14.81 4.48 27.19
C LEU A 112 15.06 3.78 28.52
N LEU A 113 16.21 4.03 29.15
CA LEU A 113 16.65 3.32 30.33
C LEU A 113 15.68 3.46 31.51
N GLU A 114 15.35 4.70 31.88
CA GLU A 114 14.51 4.98 33.06
C GLU A 114 13.10 4.42 32.88
N SER A 115 12.48 4.66 31.72
CA SER A 115 11.13 4.15 31.41
C SER A 115 11.08 2.62 31.37
N SER A 116 12.12 1.96 30.87
CA SER A 116 12.22 0.50 30.85
C SER A 116 12.37 -0.09 32.25
N LEU A 117 13.26 0.47 33.08
CA LEU A 117 13.46 0.00 34.45
C LEU A 117 12.22 0.23 35.34
N GLU A 118 11.51 1.35 35.15
CA GLU A 118 10.23 1.58 35.81
C GLU A 118 9.19 0.53 35.41
N ARG A 119 9.08 0.20 34.11
CA ARG A 119 8.21 -0.85 33.59
C ARG A 119 8.55 -2.24 34.20
N TYR A 120 9.84 -2.50 34.46
CA TYR A 120 10.29 -3.73 35.10
C TYR A 120 10.09 -3.75 36.62
N GLY A 121 9.74 -2.60 37.22
CA GLY A 121 9.60 -2.46 38.66
C GLY A 121 10.95 -2.43 39.41
N VAL A 122 12.04 -2.13 38.69
CA VAL A 122 13.39 -2.02 39.26
C VAL A 122 13.57 -0.61 39.82
N LYS A 123 13.58 -0.51 41.16
CA LYS A 123 13.75 0.79 41.84
C LYS A 123 15.21 1.11 42.18
N ASP A 124 15.98 0.04 42.50
CA ASP A 124 17.38 0.15 42.86
C ASP A 124 18.26 -0.33 41.72
N PHE A 125 18.93 0.56 41.06
CA PHE A 125 19.88 0.26 39.97
C PHE A 125 21.11 1.14 40.06
N LYS A 126 22.21 0.68 39.48
CA LYS A 126 23.46 1.43 39.38
C LYS A 126 23.91 1.50 37.92
N LYS A 127 23.83 2.68 37.31
CA LYS A 127 24.39 2.92 36.01
C LYS A 127 25.91 2.87 36.05
N ILE A 128 26.52 2.08 35.18
CA ILE A 128 27.97 2.03 35.02
C ILE A 128 28.40 3.21 34.16
N SER A 129 29.47 3.89 34.57
CA SER A 129 29.86 5.20 34.00
C SER A 129 30.28 5.18 32.54
N LYS A 130 30.59 4.02 31.97
CA LYS A 130 30.91 3.90 30.54
C LYS A 130 29.62 3.72 29.74
N ILE A 131 29.42 4.59 28.75
CA ILE A 131 28.39 4.52 27.73
C ILE A 131 29.05 4.03 26.46
N TYR A 132 28.34 3.23 25.69
CA TYR A 132 28.80 2.65 24.43
C TYR A 132 27.94 3.20 23.29
N LYS A 133 28.55 3.56 22.17
CA LYS A 133 27.80 3.73 20.91
C LYS A 133 27.36 2.38 20.39
N GLY A 134 26.22 2.32 19.70
CA GLY A 134 25.80 1.05 19.08
C GLY A 134 26.88 0.45 18.18
N SER A 135 27.60 1.29 17.45
CA SER A 135 28.75 0.88 16.63
C SER A 135 29.91 0.25 17.40
N GLU A 136 30.08 0.53 18.71
CA GLU A 136 31.07 -0.14 19.56
C GLU A 136 30.64 -1.54 20.01
N LEU A 137 29.35 -1.86 19.89
CA LEU A 137 28.75 -3.15 20.29
C LEU A 137 28.55 -4.10 19.11
N GLU A 138 28.85 -3.66 17.89
CA GLU A 138 28.72 -4.48 16.69
C GLU A 138 29.57 -5.77 16.80
N GLY A 139 29.01 -6.87 16.34
CA GLY A 139 29.69 -8.17 16.32
C GLY A 139 29.75 -8.90 17.66
N ILE A 140 29.23 -8.34 18.75
CA ILE A 140 29.10 -9.06 20.01
C ILE A 140 28.15 -10.23 19.77
N MET A 141 28.54 -11.42 20.24
CA MET A 141 27.69 -12.61 20.16
C MET A 141 26.76 -12.70 21.37
N LEU A 142 25.52 -13.02 21.09
CA LEU A 142 24.45 -13.19 22.07
C LEU A 142 23.93 -14.63 22.04
N GLN A 143 23.63 -15.21 23.22
CA GLN A 143 22.92 -16.47 23.30
C GLN A 143 21.43 -16.23 22.99
N HIS A 144 20.89 -17.02 22.07
CA HIS A 144 19.45 -17.00 21.77
C HIS A 144 18.65 -17.36 23.06
N PRO A 145 17.51 -16.71 23.34
CA PRO A 145 16.84 -16.76 24.63
C PRO A 145 16.29 -18.14 25.01
N PHE A 146 16.10 -19.06 24.06
CA PHE A 146 15.62 -20.44 24.35
C PHE A 146 16.17 -21.52 23.40
N TYR A 147 16.96 -21.17 22.38
CA TYR A 147 17.63 -22.15 21.51
C TYR A 147 19.12 -22.22 21.80
N ASP A 148 19.73 -23.37 21.55
CA ASP A 148 21.19 -23.52 21.56
C ASP A 148 21.80 -22.92 20.27
N LYS A 149 21.70 -21.61 20.17
CA LYS A 149 22.12 -20.81 19.00
C LYS A 149 22.71 -19.50 19.47
N GLN A 150 23.80 -19.10 18.87
CA GLN A 150 24.36 -17.75 19.07
C GLN A 150 24.04 -16.84 17.88
N VAL A 151 23.71 -15.60 18.17
CA VAL A 151 23.34 -14.59 17.19
C VAL A 151 24.16 -13.30 17.38
N PRO A 152 24.56 -12.60 16.31
CA PRO A 152 25.37 -11.40 16.43
C PRO A 152 24.52 -10.16 16.77
N VAL A 153 25.15 -9.18 17.39
CA VAL A 153 24.71 -7.79 17.34
C VAL A 153 25.08 -7.19 15.99
N ILE A 154 24.13 -6.58 15.32
CA ILE A 154 24.30 -5.89 14.04
C ILE A 154 23.81 -4.43 14.13
N LEU A 155 24.11 -3.61 13.12
CA LEU A 155 23.70 -2.23 13.07
C LEU A 155 22.54 -2.01 12.09
N GLY A 156 21.54 -1.20 12.49
CA GLY A 156 20.39 -0.87 11.66
C GLY A 156 19.83 0.52 11.96
N GLU A 157 19.73 1.36 10.93
CA GLU A 157 19.19 2.72 10.97
C GLU A 157 17.69 2.76 11.35
N HIS A 158 17.00 1.63 11.25
CA HIS A 158 15.57 1.50 11.59
C HIS A 158 15.29 1.43 13.09
N VAL A 159 16.32 1.25 13.91
CA VAL A 159 16.18 1.22 15.37
C VAL A 159 15.96 2.63 15.89
N THR A 160 14.91 2.83 16.68
CA THR A 160 14.53 4.15 17.24
C THR A 160 14.43 4.11 18.76
N THR A 161 14.29 5.31 19.36
CA THR A 161 14.08 5.50 20.80
C THR A 161 12.66 5.94 21.14
N GLU A 162 11.69 5.72 20.24
CA GLU A 162 10.29 6.08 20.50
C GLU A 162 9.62 5.14 21.50
N THR A 163 9.94 3.84 21.42
CA THR A 163 9.39 2.79 22.28
C THR A 163 10.38 1.65 22.46
N GLY A 164 10.16 0.81 23.49
CA GLY A 164 10.94 -0.42 23.71
C GLY A 164 12.21 -0.20 24.53
N THR A 165 13.35 -0.65 24.03
CA THR A 165 14.65 -0.67 24.72
C THR A 165 15.79 -0.09 23.89
N GLY A 166 15.50 0.32 22.64
CA GLY A 166 16.52 0.74 21.66
C GLY A 166 17.32 -0.44 21.07
N ALA A 167 16.85 -1.65 21.26
CA ALA A 167 17.39 -2.85 20.65
C ALA A 167 16.24 -3.68 20.05
N VAL A 168 16.39 -4.12 18.82
CA VAL A 168 15.34 -4.82 18.05
C VAL A 168 15.84 -6.22 17.69
N HIS A 169 15.08 -7.26 18.06
CA HIS A 169 15.37 -8.58 17.55
C HIS A 169 15.11 -8.65 16.06
N THR A 170 15.98 -9.28 15.31
CA THR A 170 15.96 -9.29 13.84
C THR A 170 15.63 -10.69 13.33
N ALA A 171 14.51 -10.79 12.60
CA ALA A 171 14.04 -12.01 11.94
C ALA A 171 13.81 -11.74 10.44
N PRO A 172 14.80 -11.93 9.56
CA PRO A 172 14.76 -11.52 8.15
C PRO A 172 13.58 -12.09 7.36
N ALA A 173 12.98 -13.19 7.80
CA ALA A 173 11.81 -13.80 7.17
C ALA A 173 10.48 -13.12 7.56
N HIS A 174 10.44 -12.29 8.62
CA HIS A 174 9.23 -11.77 9.24
C HIS A 174 9.18 -10.24 9.41
N GLY A 175 10.17 -9.51 8.89
CA GLY A 175 10.21 -8.04 8.86
C GLY A 175 10.86 -7.51 7.59
N GLN A 176 10.35 -6.40 7.03
CA GLN A 176 10.96 -5.78 5.84
C GLN A 176 12.30 -5.14 6.18
N ASP A 177 12.38 -4.38 7.28
CA ASP A 177 13.62 -3.75 7.72
C ASP A 177 14.62 -4.84 8.16
N ASP A 178 14.16 -5.87 8.85
CA ASP A 178 14.95 -7.04 9.24
C ASP A 178 15.56 -7.75 8.03
N TYR A 179 14.78 -7.87 6.93
CA TYR A 179 15.25 -8.45 5.67
C TYR A 179 16.34 -7.59 5.02
N VAL A 180 16.12 -6.27 4.96
CA VAL A 180 17.07 -5.35 4.33
C VAL A 180 18.40 -5.34 5.09
N VAL A 181 18.37 -5.21 6.40
CA VAL A 181 19.60 -5.26 7.23
C VAL A 181 20.21 -6.66 7.23
N GLY A 182 19.37 -7.69 7.24
CA GLY A 182 19.83 -9.09 7.18
C GLY A 182 20.63 -9.39 5.91
N LEU A 183 20.24 -8.83 4.75
CA LEU A 183 21.02 -8.97 3.51
C LEU A 183 22.40 -8.31 3.61
N GLN A 184 22.52 -7.16 4.28
CA GLN A 184 23.82 -6.48 4.47
C GLN A 184 24.79 -7.31 5.28
N TYR A 185 24.28 -8.06 6.25
CA TYR A 185 25.07 -8.93 7.12
C TYR A 185 25.08 -10.42 6.67
N ASN A 186 24.53 -10.74 5.50
CA ASN A 186 24.39 -12.10 4.98
C ASN A 186 23.70 -13.06 5.95
N LEU A 187 22.69 -12.59 6.70
CA LEU A 187 21.92 -13.42 7.57
C LEU A 187 21.02 -14.39 6.79
N PRO A 188 20.77 -15.60 7.29
CA PRO A 188 19.83 -16.52 6.65
C PRO A 188 18.41 -15.97 6.69
N VAL A 189 17.64 -16.26 5.64
CA VAL A 189 16.20 -15.91 5.57
C VAL A 189 15.40 -17.19 5.74
N GLU A 190 15.35 -17.70 6.97
CA GLU A 190 14.63 -18.92 7.30
C GLU A 190 13.22 -18.59 7.78
N CYS A 191 12.21 -19.18 7.13
CA CYS A 191 10.81 -18.98 7.48
C CYS A 191 10.23 -20.25 8.11
N PRO A 192 10.13 -20.33 9.44
CA PRO A 192 9.62 -21.52 10.12
C PRO A 192 8.09 -21.64 10.13
N VAL A 193 7.38 -20.81 9.34
CA VAL A 193 5.91 -20.72 9.33
C VAL A 193 5.38 -21.05 7.93
N ASP A 194 4.41 -21.95 7.85
CA ASP A 194 3.76 -22.36 6.61
C ASP A 194 2.74 -21.31 6.10
N GLY A 195 2.11 -21.56 4.93
CA GLY A 195 1.14 -20.64 4.34
C GLY A 195 -0.14 -20.42 5.17
N ARG A 196 -0.44 -21.31 6.12
CA ARG A 196 -1.61 -21.21 7.02
C ARG A 196 -1.26 -20.52 8.34
N GLY A 197 -0.02 -20.08 8.51
CA GLY A 197 0.46 -19.47 9.75
C GLY A 197 0.77 -20.50 10.85
N VAL A 198 1.10 -21.72 10.48
CA VAL A 198 1.44 -22.81 11.42
C VAL A 198 2.94 -23.04 11.37
N PHE A 199 3.57 -23.21 12.53
CA PHE A 199 4.97 -23.56 12.60
C PHE A 199 5.22 -24.95 12.01
N ILE A 200 6.28 -25.06 11.18
CA ILE A 200 6.67 -26.33 10.56
C ILE A 200 7.21 -27.32 11.60
N GLU A 201 7.17 -28.60 11.28
CA GLU A 201 7.55 -29.70 12.19
C GLU A 201 8.98 -29.61 12.74
N SER A 202 9.89 -28.95 12.03
CA SER A 202 11.28 -28.74 12.47
C SER A 202 11.46 -27.60 13.47
N THR A 203 10.42 -26.85 13.80
CA THR A 203 10.52 -25.70 14.73
C THR A 203 10.38 -26.18 16.17
N GLU A 204 11.49 -26.32 16.84
CA GLU A 204 11.53 -26.83 18.21
C GLU A 204 10.68 -26.00 19.17
N GLY A 205 9.93 -26.67 20.03
CA GLY A 205 9.10 -26.05 21.09
C GLY A 205 7.74 -25.51 20.65
N VAL A 206 7.51 -25.29 19.35
CA VAL A 206 6.24 -24.70 18.81
C VAL A 206 5.74 -25.41 17.54
N ALA A 207 6.35 -26.54 17.16
CA ALA A 207 5.96 -27.30 15.96
C ALA A 207 4.45 -27.57 15.90
N GLY A 208 3.81 -27.32 14.76
CA GLY A 208 2.38 -27.55 14.53
C GLY A 208 1.45 -26.52 15.19
N GLU A 209 1.96 -25.53 15.92
CA GLU A 209 1.14 -24.49 16.54
C GLU A 209 0.86 -23.32 15.56
N PHE A 210 -0.35 -22.78 15.63
CA PHE A 210 -0.70 -21.53 14.94
C PHE A 210 -0.02 -20.34 15.65
N ILE A 211 0.64 -19.47 14.89
CA ILE A 211 1.54 -18.41 15.40
C ILE A 211 0.95 -17.56 16.54
N PHE A 212 -0.30 -17.10 16.44
CA PHE A 212 -0.91 -16.28 17.49
C PHE A 212 -1.26 -17.09 18.75
N LYS A 213 -1.39 -18.42 18.66
CA LYS A 213 -1.56 -19.30 19.82
C LYS A 213 -0.20 -19.63 20.43
N ALA A 214 0.82 -19.78 19.61
CA ALA A 214 2.19 -20.06 20.04
C ALA A 214 2.82 -18.96 20.91
N ASN A 215 2.26 -17.72 20.90
CA ASN A 215 2.72 -16.66 21.81
C ASN A 215 2.76 -17.13 23.28
N ALA A 216 1.72 -17.82 23.75
CA ALA A 216 1.68 -18.32 25.12
C ALA A 216 2.79 -19.35 25.38
N THR A 217 3.00 -20.30 24.47
CA THR A 217 4.06 -21.31 24.54
C THR A 217 5.43 -20.65 24.56
N ILE A 218 5.68 -19.65 23.71
CA ILE A 218 6.95 -18.92 23.64
C ILE A 218 7.19 -18.12 24.93
N ILE A 219 6.18 -17.46 25.46
CA ILE A 219 6.27 -16.75 26.75
C ILE A 219 6.64 -17.72 27.89
N ASP A 220 6.08 -18.92 27.88
CA ASP A 220 6.42 -19.95 28.89
C ASP A 220 7.83 -20.51 28.66
N LEU A 221 8.30 -20.67 27.41
CA LEU A 221 9.70 -21.01 27.12
C LEU A 221 10.66 -19.97 27.70
N LEU A 222 10.40 -18.67 27.44
CA LEU A 222 11.20 -17.57 27.97
C LEU A 222 11.23 -17.53 29.50
N LYS A 223 10.09 -17.80 30.17
CA LYS A 223 10.02 -17.91 31.64
C LYS A 223 10.88 -19.07 32.16
N ASN A 224 10.74 -20.24 31.54
CA ASN A 224 11.47 -21.46 31.97
C ASN A 224 12.97 -21.30 31.80
N GLN A 225 13.44 -20.59 30.79
CA GLN A 225 14.84 -20.27 30.56
C GLN A 225 15.34 -19.07 31.39
N GLY A 226 14.45 -18.37 32.09
CA GLY A 226 14.79 -17.17 32.87
C GLY A 226 15.21 -15.95 32.02
N THR A 227 14.82 -15.92 30.75
CA THR A 227 15.15 -14.85 29.81
C THR A 227 14.01 -13.85 29.62
N LEU A 228 12.80 -14.12 30.13
CA LEU A 228 11.70 -13.17 30.16
C LEU A 228 11.94 -12.12 31.24
N VAL A 229 12.12 -10.86 30.83
CA VAL A 229 12.25 -9.72 31.76
C VAL A 229 10.88 -9.17 32.14
N LYS A 230 10.01 -8.96 31.14
CA LYS A 230 8.66 -8.44 31.34
C LYS A 230 7.69 -8.96 30.29
N HIS A 231 6.43 -9.12 30.67
CA HIS A 231 5.31 -9.41 29.77
C HIS A 231 4.14 -8.51 30.11
N GLU A 232 3.59 -7.82 29.12
CA GLU A 232 2.43 -6.95 29.26
C GLU A 232 1.53 -6.98 28.00
N PRO A 233 0.20 -6.85 28.13
CA PRO A 233 -0.68 -6.67 27.00
C PRO A 233 -0.60 -5.23 26.48
N ILE A 234 -0.70 -5.06 25.17
CA ILE A 234 -0.81 -3.76 24.49
C ILE A 234 -1.93 -3.77 23.48
N THR A 235 -2.57 -2.61 23.27
CA THR A 235 -3.45 -2.39 22.13
C THR A 235 -2.79 -1.41 21.18
N HIS A 236 -2.62 -1.82 19.93
CA HIS A 236 -1.96 -1.02 18.92
C HIS A 236 -2.58 -1.22 17.53
N SER A 237 -2.31 -0.28 16.62
CA SER A 237 -2.72 -0.40 15.23
C SER A 237 -1.98 -1.57 14.55
N TYR A 238 -2.72 -2.52 14.00
CA TYR A 238 -2.17 -3.75 13.41
C TYR A 238 -2.74 -3.99 12.01
N PRO A 239 -1.94 -4.46 11.05
CA PRO A 239 -2.38 -4.72 9.68
C PRO A 239 -3.34 -5.92 9.62
N HIS A 240 -4.45 -5.75 8.89
CA HIS A 240 -5.49 -6.75 8.68
C HIS A 240 -5.76 -6.96 7.19
N CYS A 241 -6.09 -8.17 6.81
CA CYS A 241 -6.53 -8.48 5.44
C CYS A 241 -7.85 -7.74 5.12
N TRP A 242 -7.86 -6.99 4.04
CA TRP A 242 -9.05 -6.23 3.61
C TRP A 242 -10.30 -7.09 3.39
N ARG A 243 -10.11 -8.37 3.00
CA ARG A 243 -11.19 -9.32 2.71
C ARG A 243 -11.68 -10.05 3.97
N HIS A 244 -10.79 -10.72 4.68
CA HIS A 244 -11.13 -11.56 5.84
C HIS A 244 -11.21 -10.78 7.14
N LYS A 245 -10.64 -9.55 7.16
CA LYS A 245 -10.55 -8.71 8.37
C LYS A 245 -9.76 -9.38 9.51
N THR A 246 -8.93 -10.36 9.18
CA THR A 246 -8.02 -11.05 10.10
C THR A 246 -6.64 -10.42 10.08
N PRO A 247 -5.88 -10.49 11.18
CA PRO A 247 -4.50 -10.00 11.22
C PRO A 247 -3.64 -10.65 10.14
N VAL A 248 -2.79 -9.86 9.49
CA VAL A 248 -1.79 -10.35 8.53
C VAL A 248 -0.42 -10.44 9.20
N ILE A 249 0.48 -11.21 8.59
CA ILE A 249 1.87 -11.35 9.03
C ILE A 249 2.81 -10.95 7.90
N PHE A 250 4.06 -10.69 8.21
CA PHE A 250 5.14 -10.76 7.23
C PHE A 250 5.65 -12.20 7.15
N ARG A 251 5.79 -12.71 5.92
CA ARG A 251 6.28 -14.06 5.66
C ARG A 251 7.14 -14.06 4.40
N ALA A 252 8.39 -14.49 4.52
CA ALA A 252 9.24 -14.72 3.35
C ALA A 252 8.73 -15.94 2.57
N THR A 253 8.56 -15.75 1.28
CA THR A 253 8.09 -16.80 0.37
C THR A 253 8.51 -16.45 -1.07
N PRO A 254 8.74 -17.45 -1.95
CA PRO A 254 9.02 -17.16 -3.36
C PRO A 254 7.84 -16.43 -4.00
N GLN A 255 8.10 -15.24 -4.53
CA GLN A 255 7.08 -14.39 -5.16
C GLN A 255 7.64 -13.70 -6.41
N TRP A 256 6.74 -13.18 -7.26
CA TRP A 256 7.07 -12.35 -8.41
C TRP A 256 6.84 -10.88 -8.08
N PHE A 257 7.82 -10.06 -8.44
CA PHE A 257 7.82 -8.63 -8.13
C PHE A 257 8.06 -7.80 -9.39
N VAL A 258 7.35 -6.67 -9.49
CA VAL A 258 7.82 -5.55 -10.31
C VAL A 258 8.84 -4.79 -9.47
N SER A 259 10.09 -4.84 -9.90
CA SER A 259 11.19 -4.19 -9.16
C SER A 259 11.14 -2.69 -9.32
N MET A 260 11.23 -1.97 -8.21
CA MET A 260 11.29 -0.51 -8.18
C MET A 260 12.70 0.02 -8.48
N THR A 261 13.73 -0.82 -8.32
CA THR A 261 15.13 -0.42 -8.50
C THR A 261 15.71 -0.81 -9.86
N GLN A 262 15.27 -1.95 -10.42
CA GLN A 262 15.72 -2.36 -11.74
C GLN A 262 15.33 -1.35 -12.83
N LYS A 263 16.28 -1.06 -13.74
CA LYS A 263 16.11 -0.08 -14.81
C LYS A 263 15.70 1.31 -14.32
N ASN A 264 15.98 1.62 -13.03
CA ASN A 264 15.67 2.90 -12.37
C ASN A 264 14.18 3.25 -12.43
N LEU A 265 13.29 2.25 -12.26
CA LEU A 265 11.84 2.47 -12.39
C LEU A 265 11.33 3.53 -11.40
N ARG A 266 11.79 3.51 -10.14
CA ARG A 266 11.39 4.50 -9.13
C ARG A 266 11.70 5.93 -9.56
N ASP A 267 12.89 6.17 -10.08
CA ASP A 267 13.33 7.50 -10.49
C ASP A 267 12.52 7.97 -11.71
N LYS A 268 12.32 7.10 -12.70
CA LYS A 268 11.45 7.39 -13.87
C LYS A 268 10.03 7.74 -13.46
N VAL A 269 9.46 7.00 -12.49
CA VAL A 269 8.12 7.29 -11.99
C VAL A 269 8.07 8.64 -11.28
N ASN A 270 9.08 8.96 -10.45
CA ASN A 270 9.17 10.27 -9.79
C ASN A 270 9.30 11.42 -10.78
N ASP A 271 10.08 11.25 -11.84
CA ASP A 271 10.20 12.25 -12.92
C ASP A 271 8.85 12.45 -13.63
N GLU A 272 8.14 11.37 -13.92
CA GLU A 272 6.84 11.45 -14.59
C GLU A 272 5.73 12.05 -13.71
N ILE A 273 5.79 11.92 -12.38
CA ILE A 273 4.88 12.59 -11.44
C ILE A 273 4.94 14.12 -11.63
N LEU A 274 6.13 14.67 -11.92
CA LEU A 274 6.31 16.12 -12.13
C LEU A 274 5.69 16.60 -13.45
N ASN A 275 5.52 15.71 -14.43
CA ASN A 275 4.93 16.01 -15.73
C ASN A 275 3.40 15.96 -15.75
N VAL A 276 2.77 15.52 -14.65
CA VAL A 276 1.32 15.36 -14.50
C VAL A 276 0.72 16.57 -13.77
N LYS A 277 -0.42 17.10 -14.26
CA LYS A 277 -1.19 18.13 -13.54
C LYS A 277 -2.05 17.46 -12.45
N TRP A 278 -1.75 17.74 -11.19
CA TRP A 278 -2.49 17.24 -10.04
C TRP A 278 -3.53 18.24 -9.54
N ILE A 279 -4.76 17.79 -9.38
CA ILE A 279 -5.91 18.59 -8.96
C ILE A 279 -6.63 17.86 -7.81
N PRO A 280 -6.59 18.37 -6.57
CA PRO A 280 -5.79 19.49 -6.07
C PRO A 280 -4.27 19.20 -6.04
N ASN A 281 -3.46 20.25 -5.93
CA ASN A 281 -1.98 20.16 -5.97
C ASN A 281 -1.38 19.24 -4.88
N TRP A 282 -2.04 19.05 -3.73
CA TRP A 282 -1.55 18.15 -2.68
C TRP A 282 -1.43 16.69 -3.15
N GLY A 283 -2.17 16.30 -4.20
CA GLY A 283 -2.10 14.97 -4.80
C GLY A 283 -0.69 14.61 -5.28
N GLN A 284 0.06 15.57 -5.82
CA GLN A 284 1.44 15.37 -6.23
C GLN A 284 2.32 14.93 -5.08
N LYS A 285 2.33 15.70 -3.99
CA LYS A 285 3.17 15.37 -2.83
C LYS A 285 2.82 14.02 -2.21
N ARG A 286 1.53 13.69 -2.22
CA ARG A 286 1.05 12.41 -1.69
C ARG A 286 1.56 11.22 -2.51
N ILE A 287 1.50 11.28 -3.84
CA ILE A 287 1.99 10.18 -4.70
C ILE A 287 3.52 10.09 -4.69
N GLU A 288 4.24 11.23 -4.64
CA GLU A 288 5.70 11.26 -4.50
C GLU A 288 6.17 10.50 -3.26
N LEU A 289 5.57 10.77 -2.09
CA LEU A 289 5.91 10.08 -0.85
C LEU A 289 5.59 8.58 -0.91
N MET A 290 4.46 8.21 -1.53
CA MET A 290 4.07 6.82 -1.67
C MET A 290 4.98 6.03 -2.61
N VAL A 291 5.47 6.64 -3.68
CA VAL A 291 6.39 6.00 -4.65
C VAL A 291 7.82 5.99 -4.11
N GLY A 292 8.26 7.10 -3.49
CA GLY A 292 9.62 7.24 -2.99
C GLY A 292 10.03 6.14 -2.01
N ASN A 293 9.13 5.78 -1.10
CA ASN A 293 9.37 4.76 -0.07
C ASN A 293 8.79 3.38 -0.42
N ARG A 294 8.26 3.21 -1.65
CA ARG A 294 7.60 1.96 -2.03
C ARG A 294 8.62 0.80 -2.15
N PRO A 295 8.39 -0.35 -1.49
CA PRO A 295 9.12 -1.58 -1.78
C PRO A 295 8.77 -2.12 -3.17
N ASP A 296 9.50 -3.14 -3.61
CA ASP A 296 9.15 -3.88 -4.84
C ASP A 296 7.69 -4.35 -4.78
N TRP A 297 6.98 -4.21 -5.88
CA TRP A 297 5.56 -4.58 -5.91
C TRP A 297 5.37 -6.08 -6.12
N CYS A 298 4.96 -6.80 -5.07
CA CYS A 298 4.58 -8.21 -5.16
C CYS A 298 3.30 -8.35 -5.99
N ILE A 299 3.43 -8.91 -7.20
CA ILE A 299 2.31 -9.09 -8.13
C ILE A 299 1.72 -10.50 -8.14
N SER A 300 2.36 -11.48 -7.53
CA SER A 300 1.87 -12.86 -7.48
C SER A 300 0.89 -13.09 -6.34
N ARG A 301 -0.17 -13.85 -6.60
CA ARG A 301 -1.19 -14.27 -5.64
C ARG A 301 -1.45 -15.77 -5.79
N GLN A 302 -1.58 -16.44 -4.66
CA GLN A 302 -1.90 -17.86 -4.58
C GLN A 302 -3.42 -18.03 -4.53
N ARG A 303 -4.10 -17.69 -5.64
CA ARG A 303 -5.57 -17.72 -5.76
C ARG A 303 -6.00 -18.59 -6.93
N TYR A 304 -7.17 -19.23 -6.80
CA TYR A 304 -7.75 -20.08 -7.86
C TYR A 304 -8.43 -19.27 -8.97
N TRP A 305 -8.72 -17.99 -8.75
CA TRP A 305 -9.38 -17.12 -9.72
C TRP A 305 -8.62 -15.79 -9.85
N GLY A 306 -8.34 -15.40 -11.07
CA GLY A 306 -7.66 -14.15 -11.45
C GLY A 306 -6.88 -14.31 -12.75
N SER A 307 -6.40 -13.19 -13.29
CA SER A 307 -5.51 -13.18 -14.45
C SER A 307 -4.22 -13.95 -14.12
N PRO A 308 -3.83 -14.95 -14.91
CA PRO A 308 -2.66 -15.79 -14.59
C PRO A 308 -1.34 -15.07 -14.86
N ILE A 309 -0.32 -15.42 -14.09
CA ILE A 309 1.08 -15.14 -14.44
C ILE A 309 1.53 -16.25 -15.41
N THR A 310 1.65 -15.92 -16.70
CA THR A 310 1.85 -16.93 -17.75
C THR A 310 3.32 -17.17 -18.07
N LEU A 311 4.06 -17.72 -17.12
CA LEU A 311 5.50 -17.99 -17.22
C LEU A 311 5.77 -19.50 -17.26
N PHE A 312 6.82 -19.87 -18.01
CA PHE A 312 7.43 -21.19 -17.99
C PHE A 312 8.82 -21.09 -17.37
N ILE A 313 9.03 -21.84 -16.30
CA ILE A 313 10.24 -21.78 -15.46
C ILE A 313 11.01 -23.08 -15.59
N ASN A 314 12.30 -22.99 -15.81
CA ASN A 314 13.18 -24.15 -15.82
C ASN A 314 13.23 -24.78 -14.41
N LYS A 315 12.93 -26.06 -14.31
CA LYS A 315 12.84 -26.80 -13.03
C LYS A 315 14.17 -26.87 -12.27
N ASN A 316 15.31 -26.81 -12.99
CA ASN A 316 16.63 -26.97 -12.39
C ASN A 316 17.28 -25.62 -12.05
N THR A 317 17.12 -24.61 -12.93
CA THR A 317 17.78 -23.31 -12.76
C THR A 317 16.88 -22.24 -12.14
N GLY A 318 15.55 -22.44 -12.21
CA GLY A 318 14.57 -21.44 -11.78
C GLY A 318 14.44 -20.24 -12.75
N GLU A 319 15.13 -20.26 -13.88
CA GLU A 319 15.13 -19.20 -14.88
C GLU A 319 13.92 -19.30 -15.81
N LEU A 320 13.55 -18.18 -16.42
CA LEU A 320 12.51 -18.12 -17.42
C LEU A 320 12.95 -18.83 -18.72
N HIS A 321 11.96 -19.34 -19.45
CA HIS A 321 12.23 -19.89 -20.77
C HIS A 321 12.86 -18.84 -21.70
N PRO A 322 13.90 -19.14 -22.48
CA PRO A 322 14.56 -18.17 -23.37
C PRO A 322 13.62 -17.47 -24.35
N ASP A 323 12.59 -18.17 -24.83
CA ASP A 323 11.58 -17.65 -25.76
C ASP A 323 10.34 -17.07 -25.07
N THR A 324 10.49 -16.60 -23.82
CA THR A 324 9.37 -16.09 -23.00
C THR A 324 8.57 -15.00 -23.70
N GLU A 325 9.20 -14.13 -24.50
CA GLU A 325 8.50 -13.07 -25.24
C GLU A 325 7.47 -13.61 -26.23
N ASN A 326 7.83 -14.61 -27.03
CA ASN A 326 6.89 -15.26 -27.98
C ASN A 326 5.84 -16.09 -27.25
N LEU A 327 6.22 -16.74 -26.16
CA LEU A 327 5.31 -17.55 -25.35
C LEU A 327 4.17 -16.72 -24.76
N PHE A 328 4.43 -15.47 -24.33
CA PHE A 328 3.37 -14.56 -23.92
C PHE A 328 2.33 -14.33 -25.03
N GLU A 329 2.77 -14.12 -26.27
CA GLU A 329 1.85 -13.89 -27.38
C GLU A 329 1.07 -15.16 -27.77
N VAL A 330 1.72 -16.32 -27.73
CA VAL A 330 1.06 -17.62 -27.98
C VAL A 330 -0.06 -17.86 -26.96
N VAL A 331 0.21 -17.61 -25.68
CA VAL A 331 -0.77 -17.77 -24.60
C VAL A 331 -1.87 -16.70 -24.70
N ALA A 332 -1.51 -15.43 -24.97
CA ALA A 332 -2.47 -14.34 -25.12
C ALA A 332 -3.49 -14.63 -26.23
N LYS A 333 -3.05 -15.16 -27.39
CA LYS A 333 -3.97 -15.56 -28.48
C LYS A 333 -4.94 -16.67 -28.08
N LYS A 334 -4.52 -17.61 -27.25
CA LYS A 334 -5.43 -18.63 -26.71
C LYS A 334 -6.45 -18.02 -25.75
N ILE A 335 -6.01 -17.08 -24.90
CA ILE A 335 -6.88 -16.37 -23.96
C ILE A 335 -7.90 -15.49 -24.72
N GLU A 336 -7.54 -14.88 -25.84
CA GLU A 336 -8.48 -14.13 -26.68
C GLU A 336 -9.67 -14.97 -27.17
N LEU A 337 -9.44 -16.25 -27.37
CA LEU A 337 -10.47 -17.18 -27.88
C LEU A 337 -11.30 -17.81 -26.75
N GLU A 338 -10.66 -18.16 -25.63
CA GLU A 338 -11.24 -19.03 -24.60
C GLU A 338 -11.31 -18.39 -23.20
N GLY A 339 -10.78 -17.16 -23.03
CA GLY A 339 -10.60 -16.49 -21.72
C GLY A 339 -9.42 -17.05 -20.93
N ILE A 340 -9.24 -16.55 -19.70
CA ILE A 340 -8.12 -16.94 -18.81
C ILE A 340 -8.06 -18.44 -18.52
N GLU A 341 -9.18 -19.14 -18.62
CA GLU A 341 -9.26 -20.60 -18.45
C GLU A 341 -8.34 -21.36 -19.42
N ALA A 342 -8.03 -20.76 -20.58
CA ALA A 342 -7.10 -21.33 -21.55
C ALA A 342 -5.72 -21.61 -20.93
N TRP A 343 -5.21 -20.74 -20.08
CA TRP A 343 -3.94 -20.95 -19.38
C TRP A 343 -4.00 -22.14 -18.42
N PHE A 344 -5.05 -22.26 -17.63
CA PHE A 344 -5.16 -23.34 -16.64
C PHE A 344 -5.31 -24.71 -17.30
N LYS A 345 -6.00 -24.79 -18.44
CA LYS A 345 -6.16 -26.00 -19.24
C LYS A 345 -4.92 -26.37 -20.08
N LEU A 346 -4.11 -25.38 -20.45
CA LEU A 346 -2.93 -25.55 -21.30
C LEU A 346 -1.92 -26.49 -20.64
N LYS A 347 -1.46 -27.48 -21.38
CA LYS A 347 -0.32 -28.32 -20.99
C LYS A 347 0.96 -27.71 -21.56
N ALA A 348 2.07 -27.82 -20.80
CA ALA A 348 3.36 -27.29 -21.25
C ALA A 348 3.80 -27.89 -22.59
N GLU A 349 3.50 -29.19 -22.81
CA GLU A 349 3.81 -29.92 -24.05
C GLU A 349 3.13 -29.33 -25.28
N ASP A 350 1.95 -28.72 -25.14
CA ASP A 350 1.20 -28.13 -26.27
C ASP A 350 1.90 -26.89 -26.85
N VAL A 351 2.82 -26.29 -26.09
CA VAL A 351 3.51 -25.06 -26.48
C VAL A 351 5.03 -25.26 -26.58
N LEU A 352 5.61 -26.02 -25.66
CA LEU A 352 7.06 -26.26 -25.62
C LEU A 352 7.50 -27.58 -26.29
N GLY A 353 6.55 -28.46 -26.66
CA GLY A 353 6.88 -29.75 -27.25
C GLY A 353 7.79 -30.58 -26.34
N SER A 354 8.93 -31.03 -26.86
CA SER A 354 9.89 -31.88 -26.12
C SER A 354 10.61 -31.16 -24.97
N GLU A 355 10.65 -29.83 -24.96
CA GLU A 355 11.29 -29.01 -23.88
C GLU A 355 10.44 -28.96 -22.61
N ALA A 356 9.15 -29.29 -22.70
CA ALA A 356 8.22 -29.23 -21.55
C ALA A 356 8.67 -30.06 -20.36
N LYS A 357 9.46 -31.12 -20.56
CA LYS A 357 10.03 -31.94 -19.47
C LYS A 357 10.92 -31.13 -18.52
N ASP A 358 11.60 -30.10 -19.01
CA ASP A 358 12.56 -29.27 -18.27
C ASP A 358 11.92 -28.02 -17.68
N TYR A 359 10.66 -27.71 -18.03
CA TYR A 359 9.95 -26.51 -17.60
C TYR A 359 8.66 -26.82 -16.84
N GLU A 360 8.30 -25.92 -15.94
CA GLU A 360 7.00 -25.92 -15.26
C GLU A 360 6.25 -24.61 -15.51
N LYS A 361 4.93 -24.69 -15.52
CA LYS A 361 4.04 -23.54 -15.60
C LYS A 361 3.87 -22.91 -14.22
N THR A 362 3.85 -21.58 -14.15
CA THR A 362 3.41 -20.89 -12.93
C THR A 362 1.92 -21.13 -12.67
N THR A 363 1.58 -21.23 -11.39
CA THR A 363 0.19 -21.43 -10.92
C THR A 363 -0.40 -20.16 -10.29
N ASP A 364 0.42 -19.15 -10.04
CA ASP A 364 0.01 -17.91 -9.43
C ASP A 364 -0.84 -17.05 -10.36
N THR A 365 -1.74 -16.26 -9.75
CA THR A 365 -2.50 -15.21 -10.43
C THR A 365 -1.90 -13.84 -10.13
N LEU A 366 -2.24 -12.85 -10.94
CA LEU A 366 -1.83 -11.47 -10.76
C LEU A 366 -2.59 -10.80 -9.59
N ASP A 367 -1.96 -9.82 -9.00
CA ASP A 367 -2.61 -8.82 -8.15
C ASP A 367 -3.69 -8.09 -8.96
N VAL A 368 -4.89 -7.97 -8.41
CA VAL A 368 -6.01 -7.28 -9.07
C VAL A 368 -5.70 -5.81 -9.40
N TRP A 369 -4.78 -5.17 -8.67
CA TRP A 369 -4.31 -3.82 -8.99
C TRP A 369 -3.43 -3.79 -10.24
N PHE A 370 -2.85 -4.92 -10.64
CA PHE A 370 -2.19 -5.06 -11.94
C PHE A 370 -3.22 -5.04 -13.07
N ASP A 371 -4.31 -5.80 -12.93
CA ASP A 371 -5.39 -5.88 -13.92
C ASP A 371 -5.96 -4.48 -14.24
N SER A 372 -6.27 -3.70 -13.21
CA SER A 372 -6.73 -2.32 -13.37
C SER A 372 -5.60 -1.37 -13.79
N GLY A 373 -4.38 -1.60 -13.29
CA GLY A 373 -3.22 -0.77 -13.57
C GLY A 373 -2.84 -0.72 -15.05
N VAL A 374 -3.08 -1.79 -15.80
CA VAL A 374 -2.78 -1.85 -17.25
C VAL A 374 -3.92 -1.36 -18.15
N SER A 375 -4.94 -0.70 -17.59
CA SER A 375 -6.05 -0.15 -18.39
C SER A 375 -5.60 0.82 -19.49
N HIS A 376 -4.49 1.56 -19.30
CA HIS A 376 -3.86 2.38 -20.33
C HIS A 376 -3.40 1.54 -21.54
N TYR A 377 -2.98 0.29 -21.32
CA TYR A 377 -2.55 -0.64 -22.37
C TYR A 377 -3.74 -1.38 -22.97
N ALA A 378 -4.57 -1.99 -22.13
CA ALA A 378 -5.64 -2.89 -22.54
C ALA A 378 -6.92 -2.14 -23.04
N VAL A 379 -7.07 -0.84 -22.76
CA VAL A 379 -8.20 -0.03 -23.22
C VAL A 379 -7.74 1.08 -24.16
N LEU A 380 -6.87 1.98 -23.70
CA LEU A 380 -6.50 3.16 -24.48
C LEU A 380 -5.72 2.76 -25.73
N LYS A 381 -4.58 2.11 -25.56
CA LYS A 381 -3.73 1.69 -26.68
C LYS A 381 -4.38 0.62 -27.57
N ALA A 382 -5.25 -0.22 -27.02
CA ALA A 382 -5.98 -1.25 -27.75
C ALA A 382 -7.15 -0.71 -28.60
N SER A 383 -7.42 0.59 -28.55
CA SER A 383 -8.54 1.25 -29.25
C SER A 383 -8.02 2.16 -30.36
N ASP A 384 -8.58 2.04 -31.55
CA ASP A 384 -8.19 2.84 -32.73
C ASP A 384 -8.67 4.32 -32.66
N TYR A 385 -9.57 4.64 -31.73
CA TYR A 385 -10.17 5.98 -31.60
C TYR A 385 -9.84 6.70 -30.30
N LEU A 386 -9.07 6.09 -29.39
CA LEU A 386 -8.63 6.69 -28.15
C LEU A 386 -7.15 7.12 -28.24
N SER A 387 -6.80 8.13 -27.43
CA SER A 387 -5.40 8.49 -27.26
C SER A 387 -4.68 7.44 -26.39
N ASP A 388 -3.41 7.19 -26.65
CA ASP A 388 -2.56 6.30 -25.84
C ASP A 388 -2.37 6.78 -24.39
N VAL A 389 -2.60 8.08 -24.15
CA VAL A 389 -2.50 8.74 -22.84
C VAL A 389 -3.84 9.35 -22.50
N ALA A 390 -4.38 9.04 -21.34
CA ALA A 390 -5.63 9.63 -20.88
C ALA A 390 -5.49 11.14 -20.66
N ASP A 391 -6.50 11.92 -21.04
CA ASP A 391 -6.51 13.34 -20.73
C ASP A 391 -6.68 13.58 -19.23
N MET A 392 -7.47 12.72 -18.54
CA MET A 392 -7.70 12.81 -17.11
C MET A 392 -7.99 11.44 -16.50
N TYR A 393 -7.38 11.16 -15.32
CA TYR A 393 -7.89 10.18 -14.37
C TYR A 393 -8.65 10.91 -13.26
N LEU A 394 -9.86 10.41 -12.93
CA LEU A 394 -10.75 11.02 -11.95
C LEU A 394 -11.27 9.96 -10.99
N GLU A 395 -10.85 10.05 -9.72
CA GLU A 395 -11.28 9.13 -8.65
C GLU A 395 -11.08 9.76 -7.26
N GLY A 396 -11.43 8.99 -6.23
CA GLY A 396 -11.24 9.37 -4.83
C GLY A 396 -9.79 9.36 -4.37
N SER A 397 -9.56 9.97 -3.22
CA SER A 397 -8.22 10.15 -2.63
C SER A 397 -7.53 8.85 -2.24
N ASP A 398 -8.27 7.75 -2.05
CA ASP A 398 -7.74 6.40 -1.79
C ASP A 398 -6.97 5.84 -2.99
N GLN A 399 -7.28 6.30 -4.21
CA GLN A 399 -6.67 5.79 -5.44
C GLN A 399 -5.22 6.22 -5.65
N HIS A 400 -4.67 7.11 -4.82
CA HIS A 400 -3.22 7.35 -4.77
C HIS A 400 -2.44 6.09 -4.35
N ARG A 401 -3.06 5.20 -3.55
CA ARG A 401 -2.51 3.88 -3.20
C ARG A 401 -3.09 2.75 -4.06
N GLY A 402 -3.98 3.05 -4.97
CA GLY A 402 -4.66 2.10 -5.86
C GLY A 402 -4.36 2.38 -7.32
N TRP A 403 -5.41 2.68 -8.10
CA TRP A 403 -5.37 2.78 -9.55
C TRP A 403 -4.44 3.87 -10.08
N PHE A 404 -4.35 5.04 -9.46
CA PHE A 404 -3.41 6.08 -9.91
C PHE A 404 -1.98 5.58 -9.87
N GLN A 405 -1.59 4.92 -8.77
CA GLN A 405 -0.24 4.42 -8.59
C GLN A 405 0.04 3.19 -9.45
N SER A 406 -0.85 2.20 -9.48
CA SER A 406 -0.64 0.98 -10.27
C SER A 406 -0.56 1.27 -11.78
N SER A 407 -1.41 2.19 -12.29
CA SER A 407 -1.35 2.63 -13.70
C SER A 407 -0.05 3.38 -14.00
N LEU A 408 0.42 4.23 -13.09
CA LEU A 408 1.66 4.97 -13.26
C LEU A 408 2.87 4.02 -13.33
N LEU A 409 2.95 3.08 -12.40
CA LEU A 409 4.03 2.09 -12.33
C LEU A 409 4.07 1.21 -13.59
N THR A 410 2.92 0.66 -14.01
CA THR A 410 2.86 -0.20 -15.19
C THR A 410 3.14 0.56 -16.48
N SER A 411 2.66 1.80 -16.60
CA SER A 411 2.91 2.63 -17.79
C SER A 411 4.39 3.03 -17.88
N CYS A 412 5.01 3.44 -16.78
CA CYS A 412 6.44 3.75 -16.77
C CYS A 412 7.28 2.51 -17.08
N ALA A 413 6.90 1.33 -16.55
CA ALA A 413 7.60 0.08 -16.84
C ALA A 413 7.45 -0.39 -18.30
N ILE A 414 6.33 -0.06 -18.99
CA ILE A 414 6.03 -0.47 -20.36
C ILE A 414 6.44 0.59 -21.38
N ASN A 415 6.12 1.87 -21.12
CA ASN A 415 6.16 2.96 -22.08
C ASN A 415 7.10 4.12 -21.67
N GLU A 416 7.73 4.04 -20.50
CA GLU A 416 8.61 5.08 -19.90
C GLU A 416 7.94 6.45 -19.74
N ARG A 417 6.62 6.48 -19.57
CA ARG A 417 5.82 7.72 -19.39
C ARG A 417 4.59 7.48 -18.53
N ALA A 418 4.05 8.56 -17.97
CA ALA A 418 2.76 8.53 -17.27
C ALA A 418 1.60 8.14 -18.21
N PRO A 419 0.57 7.43 -17.71
CA PRO A 419 -0.59 7.01 -18.50
C PRO A 419 -1.66 8.11 -18.63
N TYR A 420 -1.49 9.23 -17.98
CA TYR A 420 -2.44 10.34 -17.89
C TYR A 420 -1.73 11.70 -17.88
N LYS A 421 -2.40 12.73 -18.43
CA LYS A 421 -1.91 14.12 -18.44
C LYS A 421 -2.24 14.85 -17.14
N GLN A 422 -3.37 14.51 -16.54
CA GLN A 422 -3.82 15.10 -15.28
C GLN A 422 -4.59 14.09 -14.43
N VAL A 423 -4.58 14.34 -13.12
CA VAL A 423 -5.33 13.56 -12.12
C VAL A 423 -6.18 14.51 -11.31
N LEU A 424 -7.50 14.29 -11.34
CA LEU A 424 -8.44 14.99 -10.50
C LEU A 424 -8.86 14.06 -9.35
N THR A 425 -8.64 14.52 -8.12
CA THR A 425 -8.92 13.75 -6.92
C THR A 425 -10.05 14.39 -6.13
N HIS A 426 -11.07 13.60 -5.80
CA HIS A 426 -12.15 14.04 -4.91
C HIS A 426 -12.09 13.35 -3.54
N GLY A 427 -12.73 13.97 -2.55
CA GLY A 427 -12.94 13.38 -1.23
C GLY A 427 -14.05 12.33 -1.22
N PHE A 428 -14.29 11.74 -0.05
CA PHE A 428 -15.39 10.80 0.14
C PHE A 428 -16.70 11.53 0.36
N THR A 429 -17.80 10.87 -0.02
CA THR A 429 -19.14 11.28 0.39
C THR A 429 -19.39 10.80 1.82
N VAL A 430 -19.73 11.72 2.70
CA VAL A 430 -19.97 11.48 4.12
C VAL A 430 -21.38 11.89 4.52
N ASP A 431 -21.87 11.34 5.62
CA ASP A 431 -23.15 11.76 6.21
C ASP A 431 -23.01 13.12 6.93
N GLN A 432 -24.11 13.62 7.48
CA GLN A 432 -24.13 14.91 8.19
C GLN A 432 -23.23 14.98 9.43
N ASN A 433 -22.75 13.82 9.93
CA ASN A 433 -21.86 13.71 11.09
C ASN A 433 -20.39 13.54 10.66
N GLY A 434 -20.10 13.58 9.36
CA GLY A 434 -18.76 13.36 8.82
C GLY A 434 -18.35 11.88 8.73
N HIS A 435 -19.28 10.93 8.91
CA HIS A 435 -18.95 9.52 8.81
C HIS A 435 -19.04 9.05 7.35
N LYS A 436 -18.01 8.34 6.89
CA LYS A 436 -17.99 7.68 5.58
C LYS A 436 -19.22 6.77 5.44
N MET A 437 -19.91 6.85 4.31
CA MET A 437 -21.08 6.01 4.03
C MET A 437 -20.69 4.54 3.91
N SER A 438 -21.37 3.69 4.66
CA SER A 438 -21.21 2.23 4.59
C SER A 438 -22.52 1.49 4.80
N LYS A 439 -22.64 0.32 4.19
CA LYS A 439 -23.82 -0.55 4.39
C LYS A 439 -23.97 -0.98 5.85
N SER A 440 -22.86 -1.18 6.54
CA SER A 440 -22.82 -1.60 7.95
C SER A 440 -23.34 -0.52 8.91
N LEU A 441 -23.16 0.76 8.59
CA LEU A 441 -23.67 1.90 9.37
C LEU A 441 -25.10 2.27 8.98
N GLY A 442 -25.63 1.76 7.86
CA GLY A 442 -26.96 2.08 7.38
C GLY A 442 -27.15 3.53 6.91
N ASN A 443 -26.07 4.29 6.74
CA ASN A 443 -26.08 5.72 6.40
C ASN A 443 -25.92 5.99 4.89
N VAL A 444 -26.03 4.97 4.04
CA VAL A 444 -25.86 5.09 2.59
C VAL A 444 -27.09 5.76 1.96
N ILE A 445 -26.86 6.84 1.21
CA ILE A 445 -27.86 7.45 0.34
C ILE A 445 -27.57 7.03 -1.10
N PRO A 446 -28.30 6.05 -1.67
CA PRO A 446 -28.07 5.62 -3.05
C PRO A 446 -28.41 6.75 -4.05
N PRO A 447 -27.58 7.03 -5.06
CA PRO A 447 -27.87 8.03 -6.09
C PRO A 447 -29.24 7.82 -6.75
N GLN A 448 -29.63 6.57 -6.97
CA GLN A 448 -30.92 6.21 -7.57
C GLN A 448 -32.12 6.69 -6.75
N LYS A 449 -32.03 6.68 -5.42
CA LYS A 449 -33.07 7.22 -4.53
C LYS A 449 -33.26 8.72 -4.78
N VAL A 450 -32.14 9.45 -4.87
CA VAL A 450 -32.16 10.90 -5.14
C VAL A 450 -32.73 11.19 -6.54
N VAL A 451 -32.25 10.47 -7.56
CA VAL A 451 -32.73 10.62 -8.94
C VAL A 451 -34.24 10.36 -9.04
N ASN A 452 -34.75 9.32 -8.39
CA ASN A 452 -36.17 8.97 -8.44
C ASN A 452 -37.06 9.97 -7.69
N SER A 453 -36.56 10.63 -6.63
CA SER A 453 -37.35 11.56 -5.81
C SER A 453 -37.21 13.02 -6.23
N LEU A 454 -36.00 13.48 -6.54
CA LEU A 454 -35.69 14.88 -6.82
C LEU A 454 -35.28 15.15 -8.28
N GLY A 455 -34.83 14.11 -8.98
CA GLY A 455 -34.33 14.19 -10.35
C GLY A 455 -32.80 14.24 -10.44
N ALA A 456 -32.27 13.84 -11.58
CA ALA A 456 -30.83 13.79 -11.84
C ALA A 456 -30.16 15.18 -11.79
N ASP A 457 -30.89 16.23 -12.18
CA ASP A 457 -30.36 17.59 -12.19
C ASP A 457 -30.05 18.10 -10.78
N ILE A 458 -30.85 17.72 -9.79
CA ILE A 458 -30.59 18.10 -8.39
C ILE A 458 -29.33 17.43 -7.87
N LEU A 459 -29.15 16.14 -8.20
CA LEU A 459 -27.92 15.40 -7.84
C LEU A 459 -26.67 16.04 -8.47
N ARG A 460 -26.73 16.37 -9.77
CA ARG A 460 -25.65 17.05 -10.50
C ARG A 460 -25.35 18.43 -9.92
N LEU A 461 -26.42 19.19 -9.60
CA LEU A 461 -26.27 20.53 -9.05
C LEU A 461 -25.63 20.50 -7.66
N TRP A 462 -26.03 19.54 -6.81
CA TRP A 462 -25.39 19.34 -5.51
C TRP A 462 -23.89 19.05 -5.67
N ILE A 463 -23.50 18.11 -6.53
CA ILE A 463 -22.10 17.77 -6.78
C ILE A 463 -21.34 19.01 -7.32
N GLY A 464 -21.89 19.69 -8.33
CA GLY A 464 -21.26 20.87 -8.95
C GLY A 464 -21.19 22.09 -8.03
N SER A 465 -22.01 22.16 -6.97
CA SER A 465 -21.98 23.25 -5.99
C SER A 465 -21.14 22.96 -4.75
N THR A 466 -20.63 21.73 -4.62
CA THR A 466 -19.83 21.30 -3.48
C THR A 466 -18.34 21.36 -3.82
N ASP A 467 -17.50 21.79 -2.87
CA ASP A 467 -16.06 21.67 -3.01
C ASP A 467 -15.66 20.20 -2.86
N TYR A 468 -15.32 19.57 -3.97
CA TYR A 468 -14.95 18.16 -4.04
C TYR A 468 -13.52 17.87 -3.56
N SER A 469 -12.69 18.90 -3.33
CA SER A 469 -11.29 18.73 -2.92
C SER A 469 -11.14 18.11 -1.53
N GLY A 470 -12.19 18.19 -0.70
CA GLY A 470 -12.33 17.57 0.59
C GLY A 470 -13.51 16.59 0.66
N GLU A 471 -13.92 16.21 1.86
CA GLU A 471 -15.10 15.36 2.08
C GLU A 471 -16.40 16.09 1.72
N MET A 472 -17.28 15.40 0.99
CA MET A 472 -18.56 15.96 0.52
C MET A 472 -19.72 15.47 1.39
N THR A 473 -20.25 16.36 2.22
CA THR A 473 -21.40 16.02 3.05
C THR A 473 -22.70 15.96 2.24
N VAL A 474 -23.50 14.93 2.43
CA VAL A 474 -24.83 14.80 1.86
C VAL A 474 -25.89 14.46 2.93
N SER A 475 -27.03 15.14 2.85
CA SER A 475 -28.24 14.85 3.62
C SER A 475 -29.47 15.26 2.83
N ASP A 476 -30.65 14.79 3.25
CA ASP A 476 -31.92 15.19 2.64
C ASP A 476 -32.11 16.73 2.69
N GLU A 477 -31.67 17.40 3.75
CA GLU A 477 -31.72 18.85 3.88
C GLU A 477 -30.85 19.54 2.82
N ILE A 478 -29.60 19.09 2.62
CA ILE A 478 -28.67 19.66 1.63
C ILE A 478 -29.23 19.48 0.21
N LEU A 479 -29.76 18.30 -0.09
CA LEU A 479 -30.37 18.02 -1.39
C LEU A 479 -31.61 18.88 -1.64
N ASN A 480 -32.47 19.11 -0.62
CA ASN A 480 -33.61 20.00 -0.72
C ASN A 480 -33.20 21.46 -0.95
N ARG A 481 -32.13 21.96 -0.31
CA ARG A 481 -31.56 23.29 -0.58
C ARG A 481 -31.08 23.40 -2.05
N SER A 482 -30.44 22.36 -2.57
CA SER A 482 -30.05 22.29 -3.99
C SER A 482 -31.27 22.33 -4.92
N ALA A 483 -32.36 21.64 -4.54
CA ALA A 483 -33.62 21.69 -5.27
C ALA A 483 -34.28 23.08 -5.27
N ASP A 484 -34.16 23.84 -4.18
CA ASP A 484 -34.65 25.22 -4.11
C ASP A 484 -33.83 26.15 -5.02
N SER A 485 -32.49 26.00 -5.02
CA SER A 485 -31.63 26.75 -5.94
C SER A 485 -31.95 26.44 -7.41
N TYR A 486 -32.10 25.17 -7.74
CA TYR A 486 -32.50 24.74 -9.09
C TYR A 486 -33.84 25.35 -9.52
N ARG A 487 -34.84 25.38 -8.62
CA ARG A 487 -36.14 25.98 -8.88
C ARG A 487 -36.04 27.47 -9.25
N ARG A 488 -35.20 28.22 -8.52
CA ARG A 488 -34.95 29.64 -8.79
C ARG A 488 -34.31 29.82 -10.17
N ILE A 489 -33.24 29.12 -10.47
CA ILE A 489 -32.56 29.16 -11.77
C ILE A 489 -33.56 28.83 -12.90
N ARG A 490 -34.26 27.73 -12.78
CA ARG A 490 -35.25 27.27 -13.78
C ARG A 490 -36.36 28.30 -14.00
N ASN A 491 -36.90 28.90 -12.94
CA ASN A 491 -37.97 29.88 -13.03
C ASN A 491 -37.48 31.18 -13.71
N THR A 492 -36.26 31.62 -13.39
CA THR A 492 -35.64 32.79 -14.05
C THR A 492 -35.43 32.55 -15.55
N MET A 493 -34.87 31.39 -15.92
CA MET A 493 -34.71 31.01 -17.33
C MET A 493 -36.04 30.94 -18.05
N ARG A 494 -37.08 30.36 -17.42
CA ARG A 494 -38.41 30.26 -17.99
C ARG A 494 -39.01 31.66 -18.21
N PHE A 495 -38.82 32.59 -17.29
CA PHE A 495 -39.24 33.98 -17.42
C PHE A 495 -38.54 34.66 -18.58
N MET A 496 -37.21 34.55 -18.68
CA MET A 496 -36.44 35.14 -19.79
C MET A 496 -36.88 34.59 -21.15
N LEU A 497 -37.00 33.26 -21.26
CA LEU A 497 -37.45 32.62 -22.52
C LEU A 497 -38.86 33.06 -22.94
N ALA A 498 -39.78 33.23 -21.99
CA ALA A 498 -41.12 33.69 -22.28
C ALA A 498 -41.14 35.12 -22.82
N ASN A 499 -40.23 35.98 -22.35
CA ASN A 499 -40.10 37.37 -22.83
C ASN A 499 -39.33 37.49 -24.17
N MET A 500 -38.67 36.42 -24.59
CA MET A 500 -37.94 36.37 -25.88
C MET A 500 -38.80 35.80 -27.02
N GLN A 501 -40.11 35.57 -26.80
CA GLN A 501 -40.97 35.02 -27.82
C GLN A 501 -41.05 35.97 -29.01
N GLY A 502 -40.67 35.49 -30.21
CA GLY A 502 -40.64 36.25 -31.45
C GLY A 502 -39.33 37.02 -31.70
N PHE A 503 -38.37 37.00 -30.78
CA PHE A 503 -37.06 37.63 -30.95
C PHE A 503 -36.20 36.82 -31.93
N ASP A 504 -35.74 37.51 -33.00
CA ASP A 504 -34.78 36.95 -33.97
C ASP A 504 -33.40 37.60 -33.77
N PRO A 505 -32.38 36.86 -33.31
CA PRO A 505 -31.03 37.41 -33.10
C PRO A 505 -30.40 38.04 -34.36
N LYS A 506 -30.86 37.69 -35.55
CA LYS A 506 -30.35 38.28 -36.81
C LYS A 506 -30.91 39.65 -37.12
N ASN A 507 -32.14 39.90 -36.68
CA ASN A 507 -32.88 41.10 -37.07
C ASN A 507 -33.17 42.05 -35.92
N ASP A 508 -33.23 41.52 -34.67
CA ASP A 508 -33.71 42.28 -33.51
C ASP A 508 -32.60 42.70 -32.55
N LEU A 509 -31.32 42.37 -32.85
CA LEU A 509 -30.19 42.81 -32.04
C LEU A 509 -30.01 44.34 -32.15
N VAL A 510 -29.96 45.00 -31.00
CA VAL A 510 -29.65 46.41 -30.88
C VAL A 510 -28.13 46.58 -30.76
N ASP A 511 -27.55 47.49 -31.59
CA ASP A 511 -26.15 47.87 -31.49
C ASP A 511 -25.85 48.43 -30.09
N ILE A 512 -24.71 48.07 -29.50
CA ILE A 512 -24.32 48.45 -28.15
C ILE A 512 -24.34 49.96 -27.90
N ASN A 513 -24.04 50.75 -28.94
CA ASN A 513 -24.05 52.22 -28.87
C ASN A 513 -25.48 52.79 -28.78
N ASN A 514 -26.45 52.03 -29.24
CA ASN A 514 -27.88 52.40 -29.24
C ASN A 514 -28.63 51.85 -28.03
N MET A 515 -27.99 51.03 -27.20
CA MET A 515 -28.58 50.48 -25.98
C MET A 515 -28.74 51.56 -24.91
N LEU A 516 -29.74 51.42 -24.04
CA LEU A 516 -29.86 52.20 -22.82
C LEU A 516 -28.66 51.93 -21.89
N VAL A 517 -28.38 52.88 -21.00
CA VAL A 517 -27.24 52.74 -20.04
C VAL A 517 -27.36 51.48 -19.21
N LEU A 518 -28.57 51.14 -18.76
CA LEU A 518 -28.82 49.91 -17.97
C LEU A 518 -28.57 48.66 -18.79
N ASP A 519 -28.99 48.64 -20.05
CA ASP A 519 -28.82 47.49 -20.96
C ASP A 519 -27.32 47.26 -21.23
N ARG A 520 -26.56 48.32 -21.51
CA ARG A 520 -25.09 48.23 -21.67
C ARG A 520 -24.42 47.71 -20.44
N TRP A 521 -24.85 48.19 -19.26
CA TRP A 521 -24.29 47.71 -18.00
C TRP A 521 -24.52 46.20 -17.79
N ILE A 522 -25.74 45.70 -18.02
CA ILE A 522 -26.03 44.26 -17.83
C ILE A 522 -25.35 43.38 -18.88
N VAL A 523 -25.22 43.86 -20.13
CA VAL A 523 -24.46 43.14 -21.16
C VAL A 523 -22.99 43.03 -20.78
N SER A 524 -22.37 44.13 -20.29
CA SER A 524 -20.99 44.11 -19.78
C SER A 524 -20.86 43.12 -18.61
N LYS A 525 -21.76 43.16 -17.62
CA LYS A 525 -21.76 42.23 -16.47
C LYS A 525 -21.94 40.77 -16.89
N THR A 526 -22.77 40.51 -17.89
CA THR A 526 -22.97 39.15 -18.43
C THR A 526 -21.70 38.66 -19.13
N HIS A 527 -21.00 39.54 -19.85
CA HIS A 527 -19.71 39.19 -20.46
C HIS A 527 -18.65 38.84 -19.38
N ASP A 528 -18.51 39.69 -18.35
CA ASP A 528 -17.57 39.44 -17.24
C ASP A 528 -17.88 38.13 -16.54
N LEU A 529 -19.17 37.86 -16.26
CA LEU A 529 -19.63 36.61 -15.67
C LEU A 529 -19.32 35.41 -16.57
N GLN A 530 -19.53 35.53 -17.89
CA GLN A 530 -19.22 34.46 -18.84
C GLN A 530 -17.72 34.10 -18.81
N GLN A 531 -16.84 35.10 -18.80
CA GLN A 531 -15.39 34.88 -18.72
C GLN A 531 -15.01 34.22 -17.40
N GLN A 532 -15.60 34.65 -16.28
CA GLN A 532 -15.39 34.03 -14.98
C GLN A 532 -15.83 32.56 -14.99
N VAL A 533 -17.03 32.27 -15.49
CA VAL A 533 -17.56 30.89 -15.55
C VAL A 533 -16.67 29.99 -16.39
N ILE A 534 -16.21 30.45 -17.56
CA ILE A 534 -15.30 29.69 -18.42
C ILE A 534 -14.01 29.38 -17.67
N ASN A 535 -13.39 30.39 -17.03
CA ASN A 535 -12.16 30.21 -16.27
C ASN A 535 -12.32 29.21 -15.11
N GLU A 536 -13.45 29.27 -14.40
CA GLU A 536 -13.70 28.34 -13.29
C GLU A 536 -13.94 26.90 -13.79
N TYR A 537 -14.58 26.71 -14.94
CA TYR A 537 -14.70 25.40 -15.59
C TYR A 537 -13.36 24.86 -16.06
N ASP A 538 -12.51 25.68 -16.67
CA ASP A 538 -11.17 25.28 -17.14
C ASP A 538 -10.24 24.85 -15.99
N ASN A 539 -10.49 25.39 -14.78
CA ASN A 539 -9.77 25.05 -13.56
C ASN A 539 -10.49 24.04 -12.66
N TYR A 540 -11.62 23.49 -13.11
CA TYR A 540 -12.43 22.51 -12.35
C TYR A 540 -12.99 23.05 -11.02
N ASN A 541 -13.17 24.36 -10.88
CA ASN A 541 -13.70 25.03 -9.70
C ASN A 541 -15.22 25.18 -9.75
N PHE A 542 -15.95 24.12 -9.96
CA PHE A 542 -17.40 24.13 -10.24
C PHE A 542 -18.23 24.83 -9.17
N HIS A 543 -17.85 24.72 -7.89
CA HIS A 543 -18.54 25.39 -6.80
C HIS A 543 -18.45 26.92 -6.85
N PHE A 544 -17.41 27.50 -7.49
CA PHE A 544 -17.33 28.94 -7.73
C PHE A 544 -18.25 29.39 -8.86
N VAL A 545 -18.48 28.54 -9.87
CA VAL A 545 -19.49 28.78 -10.90
C VAL A 545 -20.86 28.98 -10.26
N MET A 546 -21.25 28.12 -9.34
CA MET A 546 -22.54 28.20 -8.63
C MET A 546 -22.66 29.43 -7.72
N LYS A 547 -21.55 29.98 -7.22
CA LYS A 547 -21.56 31.25 -6.47
C LYS A 547 -21.68 32.48 -7.37
N ALA A 548 -21.18 32.37 -8.59
CA ALA A 548 -21.19 33.48 -9.57
C ALA A 548 -22.56 33.67 -10.24
N ILE A 549 -23.30 32.59 -10.46
CA ILE A 549 -24.64 32.56 -11.05
C ILE A 549 -25.70 32.87 -9.98
#